data_a902c86b98763d645a54f4bf9e3fea61
#
_entry.id   a902c86b98763d645a54f4bf9e3fea61
#
_cell.length_a   1.000
_cell.length_b   1.000
_cell.length_c   1.000
_cell.angle_alpha   90.00
_cell.angle_beta   90.00
_cell.angle_gamma   90.00
#
_symmetry.space_group_name_H-M   'P 1'
#
loop_
_entity.id
_entity.type
_entity.pdbx_description
1 polymer ?
#
loop_
_entity_poly.entity_id
_entity_poly.type
_entity_poly.pdbx_seq_one_letter_code
_entity_poly.pdbx_strand_id
1 'polypeptide(L)'
;MFISAAMMTADLALMLLINRTSGFYVANAPAYMTYTEHTHVSALGRSQDINRAVAVRVADNFAVMQDLPEGAQRTGQAFPVMAYFDPFSEFSYSYFAGLKRVDVSVRQGRPWAFPTPAPDAGVNAIVSYNSFWAAHFAPDSTDTALHIVIEPTPRVRHELYPSEVIEDPSSQLPAHIEWRGTGGDDEVLTFDYQMLEGRWVLVHASFSATQHALGTSFKAIADVRFTNIVFLTEAPDPRLAGTPAPGPSATPI
;
A
#
# COMPACT_ATOMS: atom_id res chain seq x y z
N MET A 1 -7.21 6.98 29.68
CA MET A 1 -7.53 5.61 30.10
C MET A 1 -6.47 4.71 29.45
N PHE A 2 -5.46 4.31 30.21
CA PHE A 2 -4.40 3.43 29.69
C PHE A 2 -4.93 2.00 29.72
N ILE A 3 -5.23 1.43 28.55
CA ILE A 3 -5.47 -0.02 28.44
C ILE A 3 -4.09 -0.64 28.65
N SER A 4 -3.95 -1.49 29.67
CA SER A 4 -2.71 -2.22 29.91
C SER A 4 -2.40 -3.09 28.69
N ALA A 5 -1.18 -3.02 28.18
CA ALA A 5 -0.72 -3.80 27.01
C ALA A 5 -0.97 -5.32 27.15
N ALA A 6 -1.11 -5.81 28.37
CA ALA A 6 -1.40 -7.23 28.67
C ALA A 6 -2.79 -7.73 28.21
N MET A 7 -3.66 -6.88 27.64
CA MET A 7 -5.01 -7.26 27.16
C MET A 7 -5.24 -6.97 25.67
N MET A 8 -4.26 -6.42 24.96
CA MET A 8 -4.42 -6.11 23.52
C MET A 8 -4.13 -7.36 22.69
N THR A 9 -5.11 -7.81 21.92
CA THR A 9 -4.88 -8.87 20.93
C THR A 9 -4.16 -8.30 19.70
N ALA A 10 -3.44 -9.13 18.96
CA ALA A 10 -2.76 -8.69 17.75
C ALA A 10 -3.74 -8.14 16.69
N ASP A 11 -4.95 -8.71 16.60
CA ASP A 11 -6.01 -8.19 15.71
C ASP A 11 -6.42 -6.77 16.07
N LEU A 12 -6.61 -6.49 17.37
CA LEU A 12 -6.95 -5.13 17.81
C LEU A 12 -5.79 -4.17 17.59
N ALA A 13 -4.55 -4.60 17.86
CA ALA A 13 -3.35 -3.80 17.62
C ALA A 13 -3.22 -3.44 16.14
N LEU A 14 -3.42 -4.40 15.24
CA LEU A 14 -3.41 -4.20 13.80
C LEU A 14 -4.48 -3.19 13.34
N MET A 15 -5.71 -3.34 13.82
CA MET A 15 -6.80 -2.41 13.49
C MET A 15 -6.49 -0.97 13.94
N LEU A 16 -5.95 -0.82 15.14
CA LEU A 16 -5.56 0.50 15.66
C LEU A 16 -4.39 1.10 14.86
N LEU A 17 -3.42 0.28 14.48
CA LEU A 17 -2.29 0.69 13.64
C LEU A 17 -2.75 1.18 12.28
N ILE A 18 -3.62 0.42 11.60
CA ILE A 18 -4.18 0.79 10.31
C ILE A 18 -4.96 2.11 10.39
N ASN A 19 -5.87 2.25 11.37
CA ASN A 19 -6.64 3.46 11.53
C ASN A 19 -5.76 4.69 11.81
N ARG A 20 -4.76 4.53 12.67
CA ARG A 20 -3.78 5.58 12.96
C ARG A 20 -3.01 5.98 11.71
N THR A 21 -2.55 4.99 10.93
CA THR A 21 -1.81 5.20 9.70
C THR A 21 -2.63 5.95 8.65
N SER A 22 -3.84 5.50 8.36
CA SER A 22 -4.71 6.16 7.40
C SER A 22 -5.12 7.56 7.87
N GLY A 23 -5.39 7.74 9.15
CA GLY A 23 -5.67 9.06 9.73
C GLY A 23 -4.48 10.01 9.61
N PHE A 24 -3.27 9.52 9.90
CA PHE A 24 -2.04 10.29 9.77
C PHE A 24 -1.76 10.67 8.30
N TYR A 25 -1.93 9.72 7.39
CA TYR A 25 -1.76 9.92 5.96
C TYR A 25 -2.66 11.05 5.44
N VAL A 26 -3.96 10.99 5.74
CA VAL A 26 -4.93 12.01 5.30
C VAL A 26 -4.62 13.38 5.92
N ALA A 27 -4.32 13.42 7.22
CA ALA A 27 -4.08 14.68 7.94
C ALA A 27 -2.80 15.40 7.50
N ASN A 28 -1.81 14.69 6.97
CA ASN A 28 -0.50 15.23 6.61
C ASN A 28 -0.23 15.21 5.10
N ALA A 29 -1.26 14.99 4.27
CA ALA A 29 -1.12 14.96 2.83
C ALA A 29 -0.58 16.28 2.28
N PRO A 30 0.55 16.27 1.53
CA PRO A 30 1.02 17.47 0.86
C PRO A 30 0.11 17.83 -0.31
N ALA A 31 0.04 19.10 -0.69
CA ALA A 31 -0.69 19.50 -1.89
C ALA A 31 -0.03 18.94 -3.16
N TYR A 32 1.28 19.11 -3.22
CA TYR A 32 2.11 18.62 -4.32
C TYR A 32 3.39 18.01 -3.77
N MET A 33 4.02 17.17 -4.58
CA MET A 33 5.35 16.66 -4.31
C MET A 33 6.11 16.39 -5.60
N THR A 34 7.43 16.36 -5.50
CA THR A 34 8.32 15.87 -6.56
C THR A 34 9.21 14.77 -6.00
N TYR A 35 9.59 13.85 -6.86
CA TYR A 35 10.54 12.79 -6.53
C TYR A 35 11.20 12.21 -7.79
N THR A 36 12.27 11.46 -7.60
CA THR A 36 12.85 10.61 -8.63
C THR A 36 12.44 9.17 -8.37
N GLU A 37 11.85 8.54 -9.38
CA GLU A 37 11.49 7.12 -9.39
C GLU A 37 12.58 6.32 -10.11
N HIS A 38 13.07 5.27 -9.47
CA HIS A 38 13.97 4.28 -10.04
C HIS A 38 13.25 2.94 -10.04
N THR A 39 12.92 2.43 -11.22
CA THR A 39 12.19 1.17 -11.36
C THR A 39 13.05 0.16 -12.11
N HIS A 40 13.30 -0.98 -11.49
CA HIS A 40 13.88 -2.16 -12.13
C HIS A 40 12.78 -3.19 -12.37
N VAL A 41 12.61 -3.63 -13.61
CA VAL A 41 11.66 -4.69 -13.98
C VAL A 41 12.42 -5.84 -14.61
N SER A 42 12.10 -7.06 -14.17
CA SER A 42 12.70 -8.29 -14.72
C SER A 42 11.61 -9.35 -14.96
N ALA A 43 11.55 -9.88 -16.16
CA ALA A 43 10.66 -10.96 -16.54
C ALA A 43 11.20 -11.71 -17.78
N LEU A 44 10.98 -13.02 -17.88
CA LEU A 44 11.36 -13.84 -19.02
C LEU A 44 12.86 -13.72 -19.41
N GLY A 45 13.75 -13.56 -18.42
CA GLY A 45 15.18 -13.40 -18.64
C GLY A 45 15.59 -12.06 -19.26
N ARG A 46 14.69 -11.07 -19.29
CA ARG A 46 14.95 -9.69 -19.70
C ARG A 46 14.78 -8.77 -18.51
N SER A 47 15.58 -7.73 -18.45
CA SER A 47 15.45 -6.66 -17.44
C SER A 47 15.48 -5.30 -18.10
N GLN A 48 14.84 -4.35 -17.44
CA GLN A 48 14.79 -2.95 -17.84
C GLN A 48 14.86 -2.07 -16.61
N ASP A 49 15.72 -1.05 -16.67
CA ASP A 49 15.76 0.02 -15.68
C ASP A 49 15.07 1.25 -16.28
N ILE A 50 14.20 1.86 -15.48
CA ILE A 50 13.43 3.04 -15.85
C ILE A 50 13.66 4.08 -14.74
N ASN A 51 14.15 5.24 -15.12
CA ASN A 51 14.34 6.37 -14.21
C ASN A 51 13.43 7.51 -14.64
N ARG A 52 12.75 8.14 -13.70
CA ARG A 52 11.80 9.24 -13.98
C ARG A 52 11.90 10.33 -12.94
N ALA A 53 11.83 11.57 -13.42
CA ALA A 53 11.44 12.69 -12.58
C ALA A 53 9.91 12.78 -12.57
N VAL A 54 9.33 12.86 -11.39
CA VAL A 54 7.87 12.88 -11.20
C VAL A 54 7.48 14.11 -10.39
N ALA A 55 6.51 14.85 -10.88
CA ALA A 55 5.82 15.89 -10.14
C ALA A 55 4.34 15.50 -10.03
N VAL A 56 3.78 15.46 -8.83
CA VAL A 56 2.44 14.94 -8.59
C VAL A 56 1.60 15.90 -7.75
N ARG A 57 0.32 16.02 -8.10
CA ARG A 57 -0.73 16.56 -7.25
C ARG A 57 -1.34 15.41 -6.45
N VAL A 58 -1.14 15.45 -5.13
CA VAL A 58 -1.45 14.30 -4.27
C VAL A 58 -2.94 14.01 -4.15
N ALA A 59 -3.78 15.06 -4.20
CA ALA A 59 -5.22 14.94 -4.00
C ALA A 59 -5.95 14.00 -4.99
N ASP A 60 -5.44 13.87 -6.21
CA ASP A 60 -6.01 13.02 -7.26
C ASP A 60 -4.98 12.16 -7.99
N ASN A 61 -3.75 12.08 -7.45
CA ASN A 61 -2.63 11.32 -8.01
C ASN A 61 -2.29 11.70 -9.45
N PHE A 62 -2.62 12.93 -9.86
CA PHE A 62 -2.30 13.39 -11.19
C PHE A 62 -0.85 13.87 -11.27
N ALA A 63 -0.09 13.33 -12.21
CA ALA A 63 1.34 13.57 -12.32
C ALA A 63 1.80 14.01 -13.70
N VAL A 64 2.90 14.73 -13.68
CA VAL A 64 3.78 14.99 -14.83
C VAL A 64 5.02 14.15 -14.63
N MET A 65 5.32 13.27 -15.56
CA MET A 65 6.43 12.33 -15.50
C MET A 65 7.37 12.57 -16.68
N GLN A 66 8.66 12.56 -16.44
CA GLN A 66 9.70 12.70 -17.45
C GLN A 66 10.72 11.57 -17.31
N ASP A 67 10.90 10.79 -18.36
CA ASP A 67 11.94 9.77 -18.38
C ASP A 67 13.34 10.43 -18.40
N LEU A 68 14.29 9.89 -17.65
CA LEU A 68 15.64 10.40 -17.51
C LEU A 68 16.65 9.57 -18.35
N PRO A 69 17.74 10.20 -18.88
CA PRO A 69 18.16 11.59 -18.65
C PRO A 69 17.36 12.66 -19.42
N GLU A 70 16.82 12.42 -20.60
CA GLU A 70 16.06 13.39 -21.41
C GLU A 70 15.07 12.65 -22.30
N GLY A 71 14.14 11.95 -21.67
CA GLY A 71 13.15 11.15 -22.38
C GLY A 71 11.81 11.83 -22.60
N ALA A 72 10.84 11.05 -23.04
CA ALA A 72 9.48 11.48 -23.27
C ALA A 72 8.84 12.00 -21.99
N GLN A 73 8.13 13.13 -22.10
CA GLN A 73 7.31 13.67 -21.05
C GLN A 73 5.85 13.25 -21.25
N ARG A 74 5.21 12.81 -20.16
CA ARG A 74 3.82 12.39 -20.16
C ARG A 74 3.09 12.90 -18.94
N THR A 75 1.77 13.01 -19.07
CA THR A 75 0.87 13.35 -17.97
C THR A 75 -0.11 12.20 -17.75
N GLY A 76 -0.54 12.01 -16.53
CA GLY A 76 -1.49 10.96 -16.18
C GLY A 76 -1.52 10.71 -14.69
N GLN A 77 -2.14 9.63 -14.27
CA GLN A 77 -2.06 9.21 -12.88
C GLN A 77 -0.66 8.66 -12.57
N ALA A 78 -0.10 9.05 -11.40
CA ALA A 78 1.11 8.48 -10.86
C ALA A 78 0.76 7.09 -10.33
N PHE A 79 1.01 6.07 -11.13
CA PHE A 79 0.52 4.74 -10.88
C PHE A 79 1.55 3.67 -11.33
N PRO A 80 1.66 2.52 -10.68
CA PRO A 80 0.81 1.95 -9.61
C PRO A 80 1.14 2.40 -8.19
N VAL A 81 2.35 2.86 -7.95
CA VAL A 81 2.86 3.23 -6.63
C VAL A 81 3.51 4.59 -6.74
N MET A 82 3.30 5.43 -5.77
CA MET A 82 3.95 6.75 -5.68
C MET A 82 4.54 6.96 -4.29
N ALA A 83 5.47 7.89 -4.15
CA ALA A 83 6.15 8.13 -2.88
C ALA A 83 5.22 8.55 -1.71
N TYR A 84 3.99 8.99 -2.00
CA TYR A 84 2.95 9.23 -1.00
C TYR A 84 1.79 8.27 -1.25
N PHE A 85 1.76 7.15 -0.55
CA PHE A 85 0.88 6.02 -0.85
C PHE A 85 0.44 5.31 0.44
N ASP A 86 -0.86 5.16 0.65
CA ASP A 86 -1.43 4.38 1.74
C ASP A 86 -1.84 2.99 1.23
N PRO A 87 -1.09 1.93 1.59
CA PRO A 87 -1.37 0.58 1.11
C PRO A 87 -2.65 -0.02 1.72
N PHE A 88 -3.19 0.57 2.78
CA PHE A 88 -4.42 0.13 3.41
C PHE A 88 -5.66 0.83 2.84
N SER A 89 -5.50 1.79 1.94
CA SER A 89 -6.62 2.48 1.35
C SER A 89 -7.47 1.56 0.45
N GLU A 90 -8.74 1.89 0.32
CA GLU A 90 -9.66 1.17 -0.57
C GLU A 90 -9.21 1.22 -2.05
N PHE A 91 -8.53 2.30 -2.42
CA PHE A 91 -7.94 2.47 -3.75
C PHE A 91 -6.81 1.48 -3.99
N SER A 92 -5.89 1.36 -3.05
CA SER A 92 -4.75 0.44 -3.14
C SER A 92 -5.24 -0.99 -3.31
N TYR A 93 -6.22 -1.37 -2.56
CA TYR A 93 -6.85 -2.67 -2.74
C TYR A 93 -7.46 -2.86 -4.11
N SER A 94 -8.34 -1.99 -4.51
CA SER A 94 -9.03 -2.13 -5.80
C SER A 94 -8.03 -2.27 -6.95
N TYR A 95 -6.86 -1.66 -6.80
CA TYR A 95 -5.78 -1.79 -7.76
C TYR A 95 -5.13 -3.18 -7.73
N PHE A 96 -4.66 -3.60 -6.56
CA PHE A 96 -3.99 -4.91 -6.44
C PHE A 96 -4.96 -6.07 -6.73
N ALA A 97 -6.22 -5.94 -6.33
CA ALA A 97 -7.26 -6.88 -6.71
C ALA A 97 -7.55 -6.89 -8.23
N GLY A 98 -7.39 -5.75 -8.90
CA GLY A 98 -7.52 -5.65 -10.36
C GLY A 98 -6.41 -6.33 -11.14
N LEU A 99 -5.21 -6.42 -10.56
CA LEU A 99 -4.08 -7.17 -11.15
C LEU A 99 -4.31 -8.67 -11.09
N LYS A 100 -5.00 -9.15 -10.08
CA LYS A 100 -5.53 -10.51 -10.00
C LYS A 100 -6.99 -10.48 -10.43
N ARG A 101 -7.45 -11.45 -11.19
CA ARG A 101 -8.88 -11.71 -11.39
C ARG A 101 -9.47 -12.28 -10.10
N VAL A 102 -9.69 -11.40 -9.12
CA VAL A 102 -10.27 -11.79 -7.85
C VAL A 102 -11.70 -12.29 -8.06
N ASP A 103 -12.04 -13.41 -7.44
CA ASP A 103 -13.41 -13.94 -7.47
C ASP A 103 -14.38 -12.91 -6.88
N VAL A 104 -15.39 -12.54 -7.65
CA VAL A 104 -16.39 -11.53 -7.28
C VAL A 104 -17.13 -11.90 -5.98
N SER A 105 -17.28 -13.20 -5.70
CA SER A 105 -17.93 -13.68 -4.48
C SER A 105 -17.17 -13.30 -3.21
N VAL A 106 -15.85 -13.22 -3.30
CA VAL A 106 -15.00 -12.81 -2.18
C VAL A 106 -14.99 -11.30 -2.03
N ARG A 107 -15.13 -10.54 -3.14
CA ARG A 107 -15.27 -9.08 -3.09
C ARG A 107 -16.47 -8.63 -2.26
N GLN A 108 -17.58 -9.32 -2.30
CA GLN A 108 -18.79 -8.96 -1.54
C GLN A 108 -18.61 -9.08 -0.03
N GLY A 109 -17.73 -9.95 0.43
CA GLY A 109 -17.38 -10.10 1.84
C GLY A 109 -16.27 -9.16 2.31
N ARG A 110 -15.55 -8.49 1.39
CA ARG A 110 -14.35 -7.68 1.68
C ARG A 110 -13.49 -8.32 2.77
N PRO A 111 -13.05 -9.59 2.63
CA PRO A 111 -12.45 -10.32 3.74
C PRO A 111 -11.15 -9.71 4.27
N TRP A 112 -10.50 -8.89 3.49
CA TRP A 112 -9.26 -8.19 3.82
C TRP A 112 -9.46 -6.66 3.91
N ALA A 113 -10.60 -6.11 3.47
CA ALA A 113 -10.96 -4.77 3.85
C ALA A 113 -11.03 -4.78 5.38
N PHE A 114 -9.92 -4.43 6.01
CA PHE A 114 -9.94 -4.14 7.42
C PHE A 114 -11.12 -3.19 7.60
N PRO A 115 -12.16 -3.59 8.37
CA PRO A 115 -13.23 -2.68 8.60
C PRO A 115 -12.59 -1.46 9.20
N THR A 116 -12.53 -0.34 8.45
CA THR A 116 -12.42 0.94 9.08
C THR A 116 -13.62 0.93 10.02
N PRO A 117 -13.46 0.80 11.35
CA PRO A 117 -14.62 0.78 12.19
C PRO A 117 -15.28 2.13 11.96
N ALA A 118 -16.46 2.11 11.36
CA ALA A 118 -17.36 3.19 11.62
C ALA A 118 -17.33 3.39 13.14
N PRO A 119 -17.29 4.61 13.68
CA PRO A 119 -17.18 4.85 15.12
C PRO A 119 -18.12 4.01 15.98
N ASP A 120 -19.12 3.40 15.38
CA ASP A 120 -20.20 2.59 15.92
C ASP A 120 -20.16 1.09 15.52
N ALA A 121 -19.19 0.64 14.71
CA ALA A 121 -19.16 -0.74 14.20
C ALA A 121 -18.81 -1.82 15.26
N GLY A 122 -18.24 -1.43 16.39
CA GLY A 122 -18.06 -2.27 17.57
C GLY A 122 -17.50 -3.67 17.33
N VAL A 123 -17.88 -4.58 18.22
CA VAL A 123 -17.42 -5.98 18.29
C VAL A 123 -17.73 -6.80 17.02
N ASN A 124 -18.77 -6.45 16.27
CA ASN A 124 -19.17 -7.19 15.07
C ASN A 124 -18.14 -7.09 13.92
N ALA A 125 -17.42 -6.00 13.81
CA ALA A 125 -16.37 -5.84 12.81
C ALA A 125 -15.17 -6.77 13.10
N ILE A 126 -14.78 -6.90 14.37
CA ILE A 126 -13.70 -7.80 14.82
C ILE A 126 -14.09 -9.25 14.57
N VAL A 127 -15.32 -9.64 14.88
CA VAL A 127 -15.81 -11.01 14.66
C VAL A 127 -15.83 -11.35 13.16
N SER A 128 -16.22 -10.42 12.32
CA SER A 128 -16.21 -10.61 10.86
C SER A 128 -14.77 -10.77 10.33
N TYR A 129 -13.84 -9.94 10.81
CA TYR A 129 -12.43 -10.03 10.47
C TYR A 129 -11.84 -11.40 10.82
N ASN A 130 -12.01 -11.86 12.07
CA ASN A 130 -11.49 -13.13 12.57
C ASN A 130 -12.04 -14.36 11.83
N SER A 131 -13.06 -14.20 10.99
CA SER A 131 -13.55 -15.27 10.13
C SER A 131 -12.66 -15.52 8.92
N PHE A 132 -11.83 -14.55 8.53
CA PHE A 132 -10.99 -14.60 7.34
C PHE A 132 -9.49 -14.53 7.65
N TRP A 133 -9.10 -13.83 8.72
CA TRP A 133 -7.74 -13.56 9.09
C TRP A 133 -7.47 -13.92 10.54
N ALA A 134 -6.23 -14.25 10.83
CA ALA A 134 -5.73 -14.41 12.18
C ALA A 134 -4.44 -13.61 12.31
N ALA A 135 -4.42 -12.61 13.17
CA ALA A 135 -3.21 -11.85 13.47
C ALA A 135 -2.58 -12.35 14.76
N HIS A 136 -1.26 -12.41 14.81
CA HIS A 136 -0.48 -12.71 15.99
C HIS A 136 0.77 -11.84 16.06
N PHE A 137 1.28 -11.61 17.26
CA PHE A 137 2.55 -10.92 17.43
C PHE A 137 3.69 -11.85 17.07
N ALA A 138 4.64 -11.36 16.29
CA ALA A 138 5.89 -12.06 16.05
C ALA A 138 6.72 -12.14 17.34
N PRO A 139 7.66 -13.10 17.48
CA PRO A 139 8.46 -13.28 18.69
C PRO A 139 9.31 -12.08 19.10
N ASP A 140 9.65 -11.21 18.16
CA ASP A 140 10.42 -9.97 18.33
C ASP A 140 9.55 -8.74 18.53
N SER A 141 8.23 -8.87 18.53
CA SER A 141 7.29 -7.78 18.82
C SER A 141 7.46 -7.29 20.25
N THR A 142 7.43 -5.97 20.43
CA THR A 142 7.50 -5.32 21.74
C THR A 142 6.34 -4.34 21.94
N ASP A 143 6.16 -3.86 23.16
CA ASP A 143 5.13 -2.85 23.48
C ASP A 143 5.35 -1.50 22.78
N THR A 144 6.57 -1.25 22.30
CA THR A 144 6.98 0.00 21.65
C THR A 144 7.24 -0.12 20.17
N ALA A 145 7.30 -1.34 19.65
CA ALA A 145 7.52 -1.63 18.24
C ALA A 145 6.76 -2.92 17.88
N LEU A 146 5.57 -2.77 17.35
CA LEU A 146 4.74 -3.91 16.98
C LEU A 146 5.29 -4.59 15.72
N HIS A 147 5.39 -5.91 15.80
CA HIS A 147 5.61 -6.77 14.65
C HIS A 147 4.44 -7.77 14.60
N ILE A 148 3.57 -7.59 13.61
CA ILE A 148 2.33 -8.34 13.48
C ILE A 148 2.40 -9.18 12.22
N VAL A 149 2.16 -10.48 12.38
CA VAL A 149 2.03 -11.45 11.29
C VAL A 149 0.56 -11.81 11.15
N ILE A 150 0.09 -11.88 9.90
CA ILE A 150 -1.30 -12.14 9.56
C ILE A 150 -1.36 -13.39 8.68
N GLU A 151 -2.22 -14.32 9.05
CA GLU A 151 -2.44 -15.55 8.30
C GLU A 151 -3.87 -15.62 7.77
N PRO A 152 -4.07 -16.08 6.52
CA PRO A 152 -5.40 -16.30 5.99
C PRO A 152 -6.01 -17.58 6.60
N THR A 153 -7.28 -17.53 6.94
CA THR A 153 -8.01 -18.76 7.26
C THR A 153 -8.26 -19.58 5.98
N PRO A 154 -8.60 -20.88 6.10
CA PRO A 154 -8.91 -21.71 4.93
C PRO A 154 -10.09 -21.23 4.07
N ARG A 155 -10.83 -20.22 4.52
CA ARG A 155 -11.93 -19.59 3.78
C ARG A 155 -11.45 -18.61 2.72
N VAL A 156 -10.23 -18.10 2.86
CA VAL A 156 -9.65 -17.12 1.93
C VAL A 156 -8.91 -17.86 0.83
N ARG A 157 -9.25 -17.56 -0.42
CA ARG A 157 -8.60 -18.15 -1.60
C ARG A 157 -8.42 -17.09 -2.67
N HIS A 158 -7.25 -17.10 -3.32
CA HIS A 158 -6.92 -16.22 -4.46
C HIS A 158 -6.99 -14.72 -4.13
N GLU A 159 -6.63 -14.34 -2.90
CA GLU A 159 -6.61 -12.97 -2.42
C GLU A 159 -5.17 -12.50 -2.17
N LEU A 160 -4.97 -11.20 -2.31
CA LEU A 160 -3.81 -10.50 -1.74
C LEU A 160 -4.19 -9.99 -0.36
N TYR A 161 -3.32 -10.18 0.61
CA TYR A 161 -3.54 -9.75 1.99
C TYR A 161 -2.25 -9.24 2.60
N PRO A 162 -2.28 -8.30 3.53
CA PRO A 162 -1.11 -7.92 4.30
C PRO A 162 -0.72 -9.10 5.20
N SER A 163 0.44 -9.68 4.92
CA SER A 163 0.95 -10.85 5.66
C SER A 163 1.80 -10.45 6.85
N GLU A 164 2.41 -9.26 6.79
CA GLU A 164 3.32 -8.77 7.81
C GLU A 164 3.26 -7.25 7.90
N VAL A 165 3.27 -6.72 9.12
CA VAL A 165 3.37 -5.29 9.40
C VAL A 165 4.36 -5.06 10.54
N ILE A 166 5.40 -4.27 10.27
CA ILE A 166 6.41 -3.89 11.26
C ILE A 166 6.30 -2.39 11.53
N GLU A 167 6.11 -2.03 12.78
CA GLU A 167 5.98 -0.64 13.24
C GLU A 167 7.36 -0.02 13.52
N ASP A 168 7.56 1.22 13.10
CA ASP A 168 8.68 2.03 13.57
C ASP A 168 8.39 2.55 15.00
N PRO A 169 9.23 2.24 15.98
CA PRO A 169 9.00 2.61 17.37
C PRO A 169 8.97 4.13 17.62
N SER A 170 9.59 4.92 16.75
CA SER A 170 9.67 6.37 16.91
C SER A 170 8.41 7.09 16.42
N SER A 171 7.88 6.70 15.29
CA SER A 171 6.68 7.28 14.68
C SER A 171 5.41 6.56 15.08
N GLN A 172 5.52 5.32 15.51
CA GLN A 172 4.41 4.39 15.72
C GLN A 172 3.54 4.19 14.47
N LEU A 173 4.16 4.29 13.29
CA LEU A 173 3.57 4.01 11.99
C LEU A 173 4.31 2.83 11.35
N PRO A 174 3.73 2.12 10.38
CA PRO A 174 4.41 1.02 9.72
C PRO A 174 5.71 1.48 9.06
N ALA A 175 6.83 0.81 9.36
CA ALA A 175 8.09 0.94 8.63
C ALA A 175 8.14 -0.04 7.46
N HIS A 176 7.52 -1.21 7.63
CA HIS A 176 7.47 -2.26 6.62
C HIS A 176 6.09 -2.91 6.56
N ILE A 177 5.62 -3.17 5.36
CA ILE A 177 4.38 -3.91 5.11
C ILE A 177 4.64 -4.90 3.99
N GLU A 178 4.35 -6.17 4.27
CA GLU A 178 4.38 -7.21 3.24
C GLU A 178 2.96 -7.67 2.92
N TRP A 179 2.69 -7.87 1.64
CA TRP A 179 1.46 -8.47 1.15
C TRP A 179 1.78 -9.77 0.43
N ARG A 180 0.95 -10.79 0.64
CA ARG A 180 1.07 -12.09 -0.03
C ARG A 180 -0.20 -12.47 -0.74
N GLY A 181 -0.05 -13.24 -1.83
CA GLY A 181 -1.17 -13.90 -2.48
C GLY A 181 -1.48 -15.25 -1.86
N THR A 182 -2.76 -15.58 -1.71
CA THR A 182 -3.21 -16.93 -1.28
C THR A 182 -3.31 -17.93 -2.45
N GLY A 183 -3.12 -17.49 -3.68
CA GLY A 183 -3.06 -18.36 -4.87
C GLY A 183 -1.66 -18.98 -5.03
N GLY A 184 -1.51 -20.01 -5.82
CA GLY A 184 -0.23 -20.72 -6.01
C GLY A 184 0.88 -19.97 -6.77
N ASP A 185 0.78 -18.65 -6.95
CA ASP A 185 1.69 -17.86 -7.80
C ASP A 185 2.83 -17.19 -7.03
N ASP A 186 3.03 -17.53 -5.74
CA ASP A 186 4.07 -16.99 -4.86
C ASP A 186 4.19 -15.45 -4.93
N GLU A 187 3.05 -14.77 -4.97
CA GLU A 187 3.05 -13.31 -5.05
C GLU A 187 3.41 -12.67 -3.72
N VAL A 188 4.39 -11.79 -3.79
CA VAL A 188 4.83 -10.97 -2.65
C VAL A 188 4.97 -9.53 -3.11
N LEU A 189 4.36 -8.61 -2.34
CA LEU A 189 4.58 -7.17 -2.47
C LEU A 189 5.13 -6.65 -1.15
N THR A 190 6.15 -5.81 -1.20
CA THR A 190 6.68 -5.15 -0.01
C THR A 190 6.63 -3.65 -0.16
N PHE A 191 6.44 -2.95 0.95
CA PHE A 191 6.42 -1.50 1.03
C PHE A 191 7.23 -1.05 2.23
N ASP A 192 8.29 -0.28 2.00
CA ASP A 192 9.14 0.28 3.04
C ASP A 192 8.91 1.78 3.15
N TYR A 193 8.62 2.23 4.36
CA TYR A 193 8.24 3.61 4.66
C TYR A 193 9.24 4.29 5.58
N GLN A 194 9.29 5.60 5.49
CA GLN A 194 10.07 6.45 6.39
C GLN A 194 9.31 7.74 6.71
N MET A 195 9.60 8.29 7.89
CA MET A 195 9.21 9.66 8.21
C MET A 195 10.17 10.65 7.58
N LEU A 196 9.65 11.54 6.74
CA LEU A 196 10.40 12.62 6.10
C LEU A 196 9.63 13.93 6.28
N GLU A 197 10.23 14.91 6.95
CA GLU A 197 9.62 16.22 7.20
C GLU A 197 8.20 16.14 7.80
N GLY A 198 7.99 15.23 8.73
CA GLY A 198 6.70 15.01 9.39
C GLY A 198 5.65 14.31 8.52
N ARG A 199 6.04 13.69 7.42
CA ARG A 199 5.18 12.89 6.55
C ARG A 199 5.67 11.46 6.45
N TRP A 200 4.75 10.54 6.43
CA TRP A 200 5.02 9.12 6.25
C TRP A 200 5.03 8.82 4.74
N VAL A 201 6.19 8.47 4.21
CA VAL A 201 6.42 8.32 2.78
C VAL A 201 6.95 6.94 2.43
N LEU A 202 6.51 6.43 1.30
CA LEU A 202 7.04 5.22 0.70
C LEU A 202 8.39 5.54 0.05
N VAL A 203 9.42 4.80 0.43
CA VAL A 203 10.78 4.97 -0.12
C VAL A 203 11.19 3.81 -1.01
N HIS A 204 10.56 2.65 -0.79
CA HIS A 204 10.82 1.47 -1.60
C HIS A 204 9.56 0.60 -1.69
N ALA A 205 9.32 0.02 -2.86
CA ALA A 205 8.31 -1.00 -3.08
C ALA A 205 8.90 -2.11 -3.96
N SER A 206 8.56 -3.35 -3.66
CA SER A 206 8.91 -4.45 -4.54
C SER A 206 7.70 -5.34 -4.83
N PHE A 207 7.73 -5.97 -5.97
CA PHE A 207 6.76 -6.99 -6.36
C PHE A 207 7.51 -8.19 -6.93
N SER A 208 7.14 -9.39 -6.50
CA SER A 208 7.59 -10.62 -7.13
C SER A 208 6.43 -11.60 -7.26
N ALA A 209 6.33 -12.26 -8.41
CA ALA A 209 5.34 -13.31 -8.62
C ALA A 209 5.86 -14.35 -9.60
N THR A 210 5.41 -15.59 -9.42
CA THR A 210 5.56 -16.63 -10.44
C THR A 210 4.43 -16.51 -11.44
N GLN A 211 4.76 -16.28 -12.69
CA GLN A 211 3.81 -16.19 -13.79
C GLN A 211 3.85 -17.45 -14.62
N HIS A 212 2.70 -17.88 -15.11
CA HIS A 212 2.56 -19.04 -15.97
C HIS A 212 2.10 -18.59 -17.36
N ALA A 213 2.92 -18.79 -18.38
CA ALA A 213 2.57 -18.47 -19.76
C ALA A 213 3.09 -19.54 -20.72
N LEU A 214 2.27 -19.95 -21.68
CA LEU A 214 2.62 -20.89 -22.74
C LEU A 214 3.25 -22.21 -22.24
N GLY A 215 2.80 -22.70 -21.07
CA GLY A 215 3.30 -23.95 -20.48
C GLY A 215 4.65 -23.83 -19.76
N THR A 216 5.19 -22.62 -19.61
CA THR A 216 6.40 -22.33 -18.83
C THR A 216 6.09 -21.43 -17.64
N SER A 217 6.85 -21.61 -16.56
CA SER A 217 6.80 -20.74 -15.38
C SER A 217 8.02 -19.82 -15.39
N PHE A 218 7.81 -18.55 -15.08
CA PHE A 218 8.90 -17.59 -14.91
C PHE A 218 8.62 -16.64 -13.77
N LYS A 219 9.66 -16.13 -13.14
CA LYS A 219 9.56 -15.13 -12.10
C LYS A 219 9.51 -13.73 -12.73
N ALA A 220 8.49 -12.95 -12.38
CA ALA A 220 8.41 -11.52 -12.64
C ALA A 220 8.80 -10.76 -11.38
N ILE A 221 9.63 -9.74 -11.52
CA ILE A 221 10.07 -8.88 -10.42
C ILE A 221 9.93 -7.43 -10.86
N ALA A 222 9.42 -6.59 -9.98
CA ALA A 222 9.54 -5.13 -10.09
C ALA A 222 10.08 -4.59 -8.76
N ASP A 223 11.07 -3.72 -8.82
CA ASP A 223 11.66 -3.03 -7.68
C ASP A 223 11.60 -1.53 -7.96
N VAL A 224 11.01 -0.76 -7.07
CA VAL A 224 10.78 0.68 -7.23
C VAL A 224 11.33 1.41 -6.03
N ARG A 225 12.20 2.39 -6.27
CA ARG A 225 12.77 3.26 -5.23
C ARG A 225 12.44 4.70 -5.51
N PHE A 226 12.10 5.43 -4.46
CA PHE A 226 11.80 6.85 -4.51
C PHE A 226 12.89 7.62 -3.79
N THR A 227 13.49 8.58 -4.50
CA THR A 227 14.57 9.44 -3.99
C THR A 227 14.26 10.90 -4.28
N ASN A 228 15.02 11.82 -3.68
CA ASN A 228 14.86 13.26 -3.90
C ASN A 228 13.42 13.75 -3.68
N ILE A 229 12.77 13.22 -2.64
CA ILE A 229 11.37 13.55 -2.30
C ILE A 229 11.33 14.96 -1.72
N VAL A 230 10.53 15.84 -2.33
CA VAL A 230 10.31 17.22 -1.89
C VAL A 230 8.82 17.50 -1.84
N PHE A 231 8.34 18.10 -0.74
CA PHE A 231 6.95 18.49 -0.56
C PHE A 231 6.77 19.97 -0.90
N LEU A 232 5.69 20.29 -1.59
CA LEU A 232 5.43 21.62 -2.13
C LEU A 232 4.01 22.07 -1.82
N THR A 233 3.84 23.37 -1.57
CA THR A 233 2.56 24.02 -1.39
C THR A 233 2.00 24.57 -2.70
N GLU A 234 2.87 24.82 -3.67
CA GLU A 234 2.52 25.35 -4.99
C GLU A 234 2.82 24.31 -6.07
N ALA A 235 2.05 24.37 -7.17
CA ALA A 235 2.21 23.45 -8.27
C ALA A 235 3.59 23.63 -8.94
N PRO A 236 4.45 22.58 -8.96
CA PRO A 236 5.76 22.66 -9.58
C PRO A 236 5.71 22.72 -11.12
N ASP A 237 4.57 22.38 -11.70
CA ASP A 237 4.31 22.40 -13.13
C ASP A 237 2.92 23.01 -13.39
N PRO A 238 2.76 23.92 -14.37
CA PRO A 238 1.46 24.54 -14.66
C PRO A 238 0.32 23.55 -14.95
N ARG A 239 0.65 22.36 -15.48
CA ARG A 239 -0.34 21.31 -15.76
C ARG A 239 -0.95 20.71 -14.50
N LEU A 240 -0.30 20.87 -13.35
CA LEU A 240 -0.78 20.42 -12.05
C LEU A 240 -1.61 21.50 -11.33
N ALA A 241 -1.61 22.75 -11.80
CA ALA A 241 -2.30 23.87 -11.15
C ALA A 241 -3.83 23.86 -11.31
N GLY A 242 -4.39 23.01 -12.16
CA GLY A 242 -5.83 22.87 -12.37
C GLY A 242 -6.59 22.30 -11.17
N THR A 243 -7.90 22.48 -11.13
CA THR A 243 -8.76 21.83 -10.13
C THR A 243 -8.60 20.31 -10.23
N PRO A 244 -8.42 19.59 -9.10
CA PRO A 244 -8.43 18.15 -9.11
C PRO A 244 -9.66 17.60 -9.84
N ALA A 245 -9.46 16.60 -10.70
CA ALA A 245 -10.59 15.89 -11.25
C ALA A 245 -11.42 15.32 -10.09
N PRO A 246 -12.77 15.37 -10.16
CA PRO A 246 -13.56 14.67 -9.15
C PRO A 246 -13.08 13.24 -9.12
N GLY A 247 -12.65 12.79 -7.93
CA GLY A 247 -12.22 11.42 -7.72
C GLY A 247 -13.26 10.46 -8.29
N PRO A 248 -12.87 9.25 -8.71
CA PRO A 248 -13.84 8.30 -9.21
C PRO A 248 -14.97 8.22 -8.19
N SER A 249 -16.14 8.74 -8.56
CA SER A 249 -17.33 8.60 -7.73
C SER A 249 -17.42 7.14 -7.35
N ALA A 250 -17.37 6.86 -6.06
CA ALA A 250 -17.74 5.56 -5.57
C ALA A 250 -19.15 5.32 -6.05
N THR A 251 -19.28 4.63 -7.18
CA THR A 251 -20.60 4.21 -7.66
C THR A 251 -21.08 3.26 -6.59
N PRO A 252 -22.15 3.57 -5.86
CA PRO A 252 -22.71 2.64 -4.90
C PRO A 252 -23.13 1.40 -5.69
N ILE A 253 -22.48 0.27 -5.39
CA ILE A 253 -22.86 -1.06 -5.88
C ILE A 253 -23.93 -1.61 -4.95
#